data_6e7c58109b9e4d3c77e7c8713418c82a
#
_entry.id   6e7c58109b9e4d3c77e7c8713418c82a
#
_cell.length_a   1.000
_cell.length_b   1.000
_cell.length_c   1.000
_cell.angle_alpha   90.00
_cell.angle_beta   90.00
_cell.angle_gamma   90.00
#
_symmetry.space_group_name_H-M   'P 1'
#
loop_
_entity.id
_entity.type
_entity.pdbx_description
1 polymer ?
#
loop_
_entity_poly.entity_id
_entity_poly.type
_entity_poly.pdbx_seq_one_letter_code
_entity_poly.pdbx_strand_id
1 'polypeptide(L)'
;MTITAARFDEPAFYLGDPNATFAQLREHDPVHWYEEGQFWVITKYEDIKGISARPEKFKSERIGIMMDLIAHREGRDPQGYGNRGIMFMDPPVHRVHRKAVGVRFTPAAVAKMEARVRQVVNDVLDDLPNGEFDWIQRVAEPIPVYVFAYLLGVPEEDWPKVAGWATTIANVGGGAASDEDYAFIFEHIGPYLMGLVAERKEHPQDDLLTMLSQVTVDGVPFDDMQVMIYALTLLAAGSETTQSLIAGIADCLDTHPDQSAVLFANPGLSGNAVEEVLRYWTPVMSMARQAARDVRLRGAEVKDGDGVLLAYASANRDQEHWGPTAEQFDIHRQDAANHLGFGVGEHFCMGAALARREARLLLEEVARRAKGIHVVGDRVPRVSTLVHTHDHLPVVLDYR
;
A
#
# COMPACT_ATOMS: atom_id res chain seq x y z
N MET A 1 -12.56 -19.69 13.39
CA MET A 1 -13.65 -18.71 13.63
C MET A 1 -14.79 -19.09 12.70
N THR A 2 -16.05 -19.09 13.12
CA THR A 2 -17.16 -19.28 12.17
C THR A 2 -17.39 -17.98 11.39
N ILE A 3 -17.85 -18.06 10.14
CA ILE A 3 -18.14 -16.89 9.29
C ILE A 3 -19.02 -15.86 10.02
N THR A 4 -20.02 -16.33 10.77
CA THR A 4 -20.94 -15.50 11.56
C THR A 4 -20.30 -14.74 12.73
N ALA A 5 -19.06 -15.07 13.11
CA ALA A 5 -18.31 -14.38 14.17
C ALA A 5 -17.23 -13.43 13.62
N ALA A 6 -17.04 -13.36 12.30
CA ALA A 6 -16.06 -12.48 11.69
C ALA A 6 -16.56 -11.02 11.77
N ARG A 7 -15.66 -10.11 12.12
CA ARG A 7 -15.89 -8.66 12.19
C ARG A 7 -14.96 -7.97 11.22
N PHE A 8 -15.37 -7.89 9.93
CA PHE A 8 -14.53 -7.40 8.84
C PHE A 8 -14.20 -5.91 8.98
N ASP A 9 -14.97 -5.15 9.74
CA ASP A 9 -14.77 -3.73 10.04
C ASP A 9 -13.91 -3.49 11.31
N GLU A 10 -13.51 -4.55 12.01
CA GLU A 10 -12.69 -4.46 13.22
C GLU A 10 -11.24 -4.89 12.94
N PRO A 11 -10.23 -4.09 13.35
CA PRO A 11 -8.82 -4.47 13.18
C PRO A 11 -8.45 -5.80 13.84
N ALA A 12 -9.12 -6.16 14.95
CA ALA A 12 -8.89 -7.43 15.66
C ALA A 12 -9.09 -8.67 14.77
N PHE A 13 -9.95 -8.59 13.75
CA PHE A 13 -10.13 -9.66 12.76
C PHE A 13 -8.84 -9.91 11.98
N TYR A 14 -8.11 -8.86 11.62
CA TYR A 14 -6.89 -8.93 10.81
C TYR A 14 -5.64 -9.26 11.63
N LEU A 15 -5.69 -9.08 12.95
CA LEU A 15 -4.59 -9.49 13.85
C LEU A 15 -4.55 -11.01 14.09
N GLY A 16 -5.66 -11.71 13.82
CA GLY A 16 -5.76 -13.17 13.91
C GLY A 16 -5.33 -13.86 12.62
N ASP A 17 -6.06 -14.94 12.28
CA ASP A 17 -5.92 -15.62 10.96
C ASP A 17 -7.14 -15.32 10.07
N PRO A 18 -7.15 -14.20 9.34
CA PRO A 18 -8.23 -13.86 8.43
C PRO A 18 -8.33 -14.84 7.25
N ASN A 19 -7.21 -15.52 6.90
CA ASN A 19 -7.16 -16.42 5.73
C ASN A 19 -8.07 -17.63 5.90
N ALA A 20 -8.17 -18.18 7.12
CA ALA A 20 -9.08 -19.30 7.42
C ALA A 20 -10.55 -18.90 7.17
N THR A 21 -10.96 -17.71 7.57
CA THR A 21 -12.31 -17.19 7.31
C THR A 21 -12.51 -16.89 5.83
N PHE A 22 -11.54 -16.25 5.18
CA PHE A 22 -11.61 -15.98 3.74
C PHE A 22 -11.65 -17.27 2.90
N ALA A 23 -10.95 -18.33 3.31
CA ALA A 23 -11.02 -19.63 2.63
C ALA A 23 -12.45 -20.21 2.68
N GLN A 24 -13.12 -20.17 3.83
CA GLN A 24 -14.51 -20.60 3.96
C GLN A 24 -15.45 -19.75 3.11
N LEU A 25 -15.26 -18.42 3.08
CA LEU A 25 -16.06 -17.54 2.21
C LEU A 25 -15.83 -17.86 0.73
N ARG A 26 -14.58 -18.02 0.29
CA ARG A 26 -14.28 -18.38 -1.11
C ARG A 26 -14.99 -19.67 -1.54
N GLU A 27 -15.11 -20.63 -0.64
CA GLU A 27 -15.72 -21.93 -0.94
C GLU A 27 -17.26 -21.90 -0.92
N HIS A 28 -17.84 -21.22 0.07
CA HIS A 28 -19.27 -21.39 0.36
C HIS A 28 -20.11 -20.14 0.12
N ASP A 29 -19.54 -18.92 0.28
CA ASP A 29 -20.26 -17.65 0.17
C ASP A 29 -19.34 -16.52 -0.32
N PRO A 30 -18.84 -16.59 -1.58
CA PRO A 30 -17.82 -15.70 -2.09
C PRO A 30 -18.26 -14.24 -2.29
N VAL A 31 -19.56 -13.98 -2.28
CA VAL A 31 -20.18 -12.63 -2.29
C VAL A 31 -21.03 -12.54 -1.03
N HIS A 32 -20.38 -12.27 0.09
CA HIS A 32 -20.95 -12.35 1.42
C HIS A 32 -21.56 -11.00 1.86
N TRP A 33 -22.82 -11.02 2.30
CA TRP A 33 -23.41 -9.87 2.97
C TRP A 33 -23.02 -9.86 4.45
N TYR A 34 -22.23 -8.84 4.85
CA TYR A 34 -21.86 -8.66 6.25
C TYR A 34 -22.92 -7.77 6.96
N GLU A 35 -23.81 -8.42 7.70
CA GLU A 35 -25.00 -7.80 8.29
C GLU A 35 -24.65 -6.69 9.29
N GLU A 36 -23.64 -6.90 10.15
CA GLU A 36 -23.26 -5.90 11.16
C GLU A 36 -22.57 -4.68 10.55
N GLY A 37 -21.87 -4.88 9.45
CA GLY A 37 -21.17 -3.82 8.70
C GLY A 37 -22.04 -3.15 7.65
N GLN A 38 -23.14 -3.78 7.23
CA GLN A 38 -24.03 -3.33 6.15
C GLN A 38 -23.29 -3.12 4.83
N PHE A 39 -22.42 -4.07 4.46
CA PHE A 39 -21.71 -4.07 3.18
C PHE A 39 -21.40 -5.50 2.69
N TRP A 40 -21.11 -5.61 1.41
CA TRP A 40 -20.70 -6.84 0.75
C TRP A 40 -19.21 -7.09 0.89
N VAL A 41 -18.80 -8.33 1.18
CA VAL A 41 -17.40 -8.79 1.19
C VAL A 41 -17.17 -9.70 -0.02
N ILE A 42 -16.29 -9.28 -0.92
CA ILE A 42 -15.96 -10.03 -2.15
C ILE A 42 -14.60 -10.69 -1.97
N THR A 43 -14.55 -12.00 -2.17
CA THR A 43 -13.38 -12.81 -1.79
C THR A 43 -12.66 -13.50 -2.96
N LYS A 44 -13.32 -13.64 -4.11
CA LYS A 44 -12.77 -14.32 -5.30
C LYS A 44 -12.01 -13.37 -6.22
N TYR A 45 -10.91 -13.87 -6.78
CA TYR A 45 -10.03 -13.13 -7.68
C TYR A 45 -10.75 -12.54 -8.89
N GLU A 46 -11.49 -13.35 -9.65
CA GLU A 46 -12.16 -12.90 -10.87
C GLU A 46 -13.34 -11.95 -10.59
N ASP A 47 -14.00 -12.09 -9.44
CA ASP A 47 -15.07 -11.16 -9.04
C ASP A 47 -14.51 -9.78 -8.73
N ILE A 48 -13.42 -9.70 -7.95
CA ILE A 48 -12.73 -8.44 -7.61
C ILE A 48 -12.20 -7.77 -8.88
N LYS A 49 -11.56 -8.53 -9.76
CA LYS A 49 -11.09 -8.05 -11.06
C LYS A 49 -12.24 -7.52 -11.92
N GLY A 50 -13.34 -8.26 -11.96
CA GLY A 50 -14.55 -7.88 -12.69
C GLY A 50 -15.23 -6.63 -12.14
N ILE A 51 -15.22 -6.41 -10.83
CA ILE A 51 -15.71 -5.18 -10.18
C ILE A 51 -14.81 -4.00 -10.55
N SER A 52 -13.49 -4.17 -10.39
CA SER A 52 -12.49 -3.12 -10.64
C SER A 52 -12.42 -2.69 -12.11
N ALA A 53 -12.85 -3.55 -13.04
CA ALA A 53 -12.92 -3.24 -14.48
C ALA A 53 -14.16 -2.42 -14.87
N ARG A 54 -15.10 -2.16 -13.94
CA ARG A 54 -16.38 -1.51 -14.20
C ARG A 54 -16.60 -0.27 -13.34
N PRO A 55 -15.77 0.80 -13.48
CA PRO A 55 -15.87 2.00 -12.65
C PRO A 55 -17.19 2.75 -12.82
N GLU A 56 -17.93 2.52 -13.91
CA GLU A 56 -19.27 3.05 -14.12
C GLU A 56 -20.34 2.37 -13.26
N LYS A 57 -20.03 1.20 -12.67
CA LYS A 57 -20.92 0.45 -11.77
C LYS A 57 -20.45 0.47 -10.32
N PHE A 58 -19.14 0.63 -10.11
CA PHE A 58 -18.51 0.57 -8.80
C PHE A 58 -17.59 1.78 -8.61
N LYS A 59 -18.04 2.73 -7.85
CA LYS A 59 -17.43 4.05 -7.65
C LYS A 59 -16.46 4.07 -6.48
N SER A 60 -15.39 4.86 -6.61
CA SER A 60 -14.41 5.14 -5.56
C SER A 60 -14.68 6.48 -4.86
N GLU A 61 -15.44 7.38 -5.47
CA GLU A 61 -15.58 8.77 -5.05
C GLU A 61 -16.05 8.89 -3.59
N ARG A 62 -17.01 8.07 -3.17
CA ARG A 62 -17.55 8.10 -1.79
C ARG A 62 -16.98 7.02 -0.90
N ILE A 63 -16.73 5.83 -1.45
CA ILE A 63 -16.27 4.66 -0.70
C ILE A 63 -15.03 4.09 -1.41
N GLY A 64 -13.86 4.24 -0.80
CA GLY A 64 -12.58 3.74 -1.32
C GLY A 64 -11.88 2.77 -0.36
N ILE A 65 -12.08 2.92 0.95
CA ILE A 65 -11.46 2.14 2.01
C ILE A 65 -12.47 1.72 3.08
N MET A 66 -12.05 0.89 4.05
CA MET A 66 -12.91 0.41 5.14
C MET A 66 -13.55 1.54 5.96
N MET A 67 -12.79 2.59 6.26
CA MET A 67 -13.32 3.72 7.04
C MET A 67 -14.49 4.43 6.36
N ASP A 68 -14.52 4.40 5.02
CA ASP A 68 -15.64 4.96 4.27
C ASP A 68 -16.90 4.07 4.36
N LEU A 69 -16.72 2.74 4.39
CA LEU A 69 -17.82 1.80 4.63
C LEU A 69 -18.43 2.03 6.01
N ILE A 70 -17.60 2.22 7.03
CA ILE A 70 -18.05 2.53 8.40
C ILE A 70 -18.79 3.88 8.42
N ALA A 71 -18.22 4.92 7.82
CA ALA A 71 -18.83 6.24 7.74
C ALA A 71 -20.18 6.20 6.99
N HIS A 72 -20.24 5.44 5.89
CA HIS A 72 -21.47 5.25 5.11
C HIS A 72 -22.57 4.58 5.94
N ARG A 73 -22.26 3.49 6.66
CA ARG A 73 -23.19 2.82 7.58
C ARG A 73 -23.72 3.77 8.65
N GLU A 74 -22.87 4.66 9.17
CA GLU A 74 -23.24 5.64 10.20
C GLU A 74 -23.93 6.88 9.66
N GLY A 75 -24.20 6.95 8.36
CA GLY A 75 -24.81 8.12 7.71
C GLY A 75 -23.91 9.37 7.70
N ARG A 76 -22.61 9.20 7.96
CA ARG A 76 -21.62 10.29 7.86
C ARG A 76 -21.18 10.45 6.41
N ASP A 77 -20.91 11.69 5.99
CA ASP A 77 -20.31 11.93 4.67
C ASP A 77 -18.80 11.62 4.72
N PRO A 78 -18.31 10.60 4.00
CA PRO A 78 -16.87 10.30 3.93
C PRO A 78 -16.06 11.43 3.32
N GLN A 79 -16.70 12.33 2.53
CA GLN A 79 -16.06 13.48 1.90
C GLN A 79 -15.94 14.70 2.82
N GLY A 80 -16.46 14.65 4.04
CA GLY A 80 -16.47 15.77 5.00
C GLY A 80 -15.08 16.33 5.34
N TYR A 81 -14.01 15.65 4.95
CA TYR A 81 -12.61 16.08 5.13
C TYR A 81 -11.99 16.76 3.89
N GLY A 82 -12.78 17.14 2.88
CA GLY A 82 -12.31 17.88 1.71
C GLY A 82 -11.81 17.00 0.55
N ASN A 83 -10.98 17.55 -0.33
CA ASN A 83 -10.46 16.84 -1.50
C ASN A 83 -9.51 15.70 -1.06
N ARG A 84 -9.99 14.46 -1.20
CA ARG A 84 -9.31 13.23 -0.72
C ARG A 84 -8.25 12.68 -1.70
N GLY A 85 -7.90 13.46 -2.72
CA GLY A 85 -6.90 13.06 -3.70
C GLY A 85 -7.37 12.03 -4.72
N ILE A 86 -6.44 11.62 -5.59
CA ILE A 86 -6.72 10.81 -6.80
C ILE A 86 -7.32 9.44 -6.52
N MET A 87 -7.06 8.85 -5.35
CA MET A 87 -7.55 7.53 -4.96
C MET A 87 -9.10 7.50 -4.84
N PHE A 88 -9.71 8.66 -4.59
CA PHE A 88 -11.14 8.86 -4.40
C PHE A 88 -11.79 9.61 -5.57
N MET A 89 -11.22 9.53 -6.75
CA MET A 89 -11.79 10.09 -7.97
C MET A 89 -12.30 8.97 -8.87
N ASP A 90 -13.32 9.26 -9.67
CA ASP A 90 -13.80 8.37 -10.71
C ASP A 90 -13.56 8.95 -12.11
N PRO A 91 -13.53 8.12 -13.17
CA PRO A 91 -13.51 8.62 -14.54
C PRO A 91 -14.74 9.52 -14.86
N PRO A 92 -14.56 10.60 -15.65
CA PRO A 92 -13.37 10.96 -16.43
C PRO A 92 -12.30 11.73 -15.64
N VAL A 93 -12.64 12.36 -14.51
CA VAL A 93 -11.75 13.23 -13.70
C VAL A 93 -10.48 12.47 -13.28
N HIS A 94 -10.65 11.27 -12.74
CA HIS A 94 -9.54 10.40 -12.35
C HIS A 94 -8.48 10.26 -13.47
N ARG A 95 -8.92 9.99 -14.72
CA ARG A 95 -8.00 9.76 -15.84
C ARG A 95 -7.15 10.99 -16.17
N VAL A 96 -7.75 12.19 -16.09
CA VAL A 96 -7.04 13.44 -16.36
C VAL A 96 -5.95 13.67 -15.29
N HIS A 97 -6.32 13.55 -14.01
CA HIS A 97 -5.39 13.68 -12.90
C HIS A 97 -4.28 12.62 -12.95
N ARG A 98 -4.65 11.35 -13.18
CA ARG A 98 -3.70 10.24 -13.26
C ARG A 98 -2.70 10.43 -14.40
N LYS A 99 -3.14 10.90 -15.57
CA LYS A 99 -2.25 11.19 -16.69
C LYS A 99 -1.26 12.30 -16.34
N ALA A 100 -1.73 13.35 -15.67
CA ALA A 100 -0.91 14.49 -15.30
C ALA A 100 0.17 14.15 -14.26
N VAL A 101 -0.21 13.41 -13.20
CA VAL A 101 0.68 13.09 -12.07
C VAL A 101 1.54 11.85 -12.33
N GLY A 102 1.03 10.87 -13.11
CA GLY A 102 1.64 9.55 -13.26
C GLY A 102 2.96 9.51 -14.06
N VAL A 103 3.37 10.59 -14.70
CA VAL A 103 4.56 10.61 -15.57
C VAL A 103 5.86 10.26 -14.84
N ARG A 104 5.96 10.61 -13.55
CA ARG A 104 7.13 10.32 -12.69
C ARG A 104 7.19 8.87 -12.21
N PHE A 105 6.08 8.15 -12.28
CA PHE A 105 5.95 6.78 -11.79
C PHE A 105 5.99 5.73 -12.90
N THR A 106 6.23 6.14 -14.14
CA THR A 106 6.41 5.19 -15.24
C THR A 106 7.66 4.32 -15.02
N PRO A 107 7.70 3.06 -15.51
CA PRO A 107 8.89 2.21 -15.40
C PRO A 107 10.17 2.88 -15.90
N ALA A 108 10.09 3.67 -16.98
CA ALA A 108 11.22 4.40 -17.53
C ALA A 108 11.70 5.55 -16.63
N ALA A 109 10.79 6.27 -15.97
CA ALA A 109 11.14 7.30 -15.00
C ALA A 109 11.78 6.71 -13.74
N VAL A 110 11.18 5.63 -13.20
CA VAL A 110 11.69 4.91 -12.04
C VAL A 110 13.07 4.29 -12.32
N ALA A 111 13.31 3.78 -13.54
CA ALA A 111 14.63 3.25 -13.92
C ALA A 111 15.75 4.29 -13.80
N LYS A 112 15.47 5.56 -14.03
CA LYS A 112 16.46 6.64 -13.87
C LYS A 112 16.82 6.90 -12.41
N MET A 113 15.96 6.53 -11.48
CA MET A 113 16.16 6.70 -10.04
C MET A 113 16.92 5.53 -9.40
N GLU A 114 17.16 4.42 -10.13
CA GLU A 114 17.73 3.19 -9.57
C GLU A 114 19.02 3.42 -8.76
N ALA A 115 19.94 4.23 -9.28
CA ALA A 115 21.20 4.52 -8.59
C ALA A 115 20.95 5.22 -7.24
N ARG A 116 20.01 6.16 -7.18
CA ARG A 116 19.67 6.87 -5.95
C ARG A 116 18.93 5.98 -4.95
N VAL A 117 17.96 5.20 -5.42
CA VAL A 117 17.25 4.21 -4.57
C VAL A 117 18.25 3.21 -3.98
N ARG A 118 19.19 2.68 -4.79
CA ARG A 118 20.25 1.78 -4.32
C ARG A 118 21.16 2.45 -3.28
N GLN A 119 21.49 3.73 -3.47
CA GLN A 119 22.26 4.50 -2.48
C GLN A 119 21.49 4.58 -1.16
N VAL A 120 20.22 5.01 -1.16
CA VAL A 120 19.38 5.06 0.05
C VAL A 120 19.35 3.71 0.77
N VAL A 121 19.15 2.61 0.01
CA VAL A 121 19.17 1.25 0.57
C VAL A 121 20.52 0.95 1.23
N ASN A 122 21.63 1.28 0.56
CA ASN A 122 22.95 1.02 1.11
C ASN A 122 23.24 1.84 2.36
N ASP A 123 22.90 3.14 2.35
CA ASP A 123 23.10 4.04 3.48
C ASP A 123 22.35 3.54 4.72
N VAL A 124 21.10 3.08 4.54
CA VAL A 124 20.29 2.48 5.62
C VAL A 124 20.94 1.15 6.11
N LEU A 125 21.36 0.27 5.21
CA LEU A 125 21.96 -1.01 5.59
C LEU A 125 23.37 -0.86 6.20
N ASP A 126 24.11 0.18 5.86
CA ASP A 126 25.46 0.46 6.41
C ASP A 126 25.38 1.01 7.85
N ASP A 127 24.23 1.62 8.24
CA ASP A 127 23.97 2.14 9.60
C ASP A 127 23.36 1.09 10.55
N LEU A 128 23.19 -0.16 10.11
CA LEU A 128 22.63 -1.20 10.96
C LEU A 128 23.62 -1.64 12.05
N PRO A 129 23.15 -1.87 13.30
CA PRO A 129 24.00 -2.39 14.34
C PRO A 129 24.36 -3.87 14.08
N ASN A 130 25.47 -4.31 14.67
CA ASN A 130 25.75 -5.73 14.76
C ASN A 130 24.82 -6.39 15.80
N GLY A 131 24.20 -7.51 15.44
CA GLY A 131 23.31 -8.26 16.32
C GLY A 131 21.83 -7.96 16.07
N GLU A 132 21.03 -7.94 17.13
CA GLU A 132 19.58 -7.73 17.07
C GLU A 132 19.24 -6.25 16.83
N PHE A 133 18.25 -6.03 15.95
CA PHE A 133 17.66 -4.71 15.72
C PHE A 133 16.20 -4.83 15.24
N ASP A 134 15.45 -3.75 15.35
CA ASP A 134 14.09 -3.68 14.82
C ASP A 134 14.11 -3.40 13.32
N TRP A 135 13.64 -4.38 12.53
CA TRP A 135 13.55 -4.28 11.07
C TRP A 135 12.61 -3.18 10.60
N ILE A 136 11.50 -2.96 11.33
CA ILE A 136 10.54 -1.92 10.95
C ILE A 136 11.19 -0.55 11.07
N GLN A 137 11.69 -0.24 12.26
CA GLN A 137 12.24 1.07 12.56
C GLN A 137 13.54 1.38 11.80
N ARG A 138 14.39 0.36 11.61
CA ARG A 138 15.73 0.56 11.05
C ARG A 138 15.80 0.38 9.53
N VAL A 139 14.85 -0.33 8.90
CA VAL A 139 14.90 -0.67 7.47
C VAL A 139 13.60 -0.37 6.75
N ALA A 140 12.47 -0.92 7.24
CA ALA A 140 11.23 -0.89 6.50
C ALA A 140 10.61 0.51 6.42
N GLU A 141 10.73 1.29 7.48
CA GLU A 141 10.20 2.66 7.56
C GLU A 141 11.10 3.68 6.84
N PRO A 142 12.43 3.76 7.09
CA PRO A 142 13.24 4.83 6.51
C PRO A 142 13.41 4.73 4.98
N ILE A 143 13.53 3.54 4.41
CA ILE A 143 13.79 3.40 2.97
C ILE A 143 12.72 4.08 2.12
N PRO A 144 11.40 3.73 2.22
CA PRO A 144 10.39 4.36 1.38
C PRO A 144 10.22 5.86 1.68
N VAL A 145 10.36 6.26 2.94
CA VAL A 145 10.27 7.69 3.31
C VAL A 145 11.39 8.50 2.67
N TYR A 146 12.63 8.03 2.71
CA TYR A 146 13.78 8.71 2.10
C TYR A 146 13.69 8.74 0.57
N VAL A 147 13.22 7.66 -0.05
CA VAL A 147 12.99 7.62 -1.49
C VAL A 147 11.90 8.62 -1.90
N PHE A 148 10.81 8.73 -1.14
CA PHE A 148 9.77 9.73 -1.41
C PHE A 148 10.22 11.16 -1.09
N ALA A 149 10.98 11.38 -0.02
CA ALA A 149 11.57 12.69 0.28
C ALA A 149 12.46 13.16 -0.88
N TYR A 150 13.31 12.28 -1.40
CA TYR A 150 14.10 12.55 -2.60
C TYR A 150 13.21 12.88 -3.81
N LEU A 151 12.19 12.07 -4.08
CA LEU A 151 11.28 12.27 -5.21
C LEU A 151 10.52 13.61 -5.13
N LEU A 152 10.11 14.00 -3.92
CA LEU A 152 9.47 15.29 -3.65
C LEU A 152 10.43 16.47 -3.82
N GLY A 153 11.74 16.26 -3.72
CA GLY A 153 12.76 17.33 -3.72
C GLY A 153 13.01 17.92 -2.33
N VAL A 154 12.74 17.16 -1.27
CA VAL A 154 13.09 17.54 0.10
C VAL A 154 14.60 17.54 0.25
N PRO A 155 15.24 18.60 0.85
CA PRO A 155 16.65 18.62 1.17
C PRO A 155 17.06 17.41 2.01
N GLU A 156 18.24 16.84 1.73
CA GLU A 156 18.69 15.58 2.34
C GLU A 156 18.82 15.68 3.87
N GLU A 157 19.23 16.84 4.36
CA GLU A 157 19.31 17.17 5.80
C GLU A 157 17.96 17.11 6.52
N ASP A 158 16.85 17.28 5.80
CA ASP A 158 15.49 17.23 6.36
C ASP A 158 14.83 15.83 6.27
N TRP A 159 15.46 14.84 5.65
CA TRP A 159 14.89 13.48 5.52
C TRP A 159 14.56 12.82 6.87
N PRO A 160 15.42 12.90 7.91
CA PRO A 160 15.06 12.38 9.23
C PRO A 160 13.84 13.07 9.85
N LYS A 161 13.64 14.35 9.57
CA LYS A 161 12.47 15.10 9.99
C LYS A 161 11.20 14.58 9.31
N VAL A 162 11.27 14.35 7.98
CA VAL A 162 10.14 13.78 7.23
C VAL A 162 9.84 12.36 7.69
N ALA A 163 10.85 11.54 8.00
CA ALA A 163 10.66 10.23 8.61
C ALA A 163 9.93 10.30 9.95
N GLY A 164 10.24 11.29 10.79
CA GLY A 164 9.51 11.53 12.03
C GLY A 164 8.02 11.89 11.85
N TRP A 165 7.60 12.23 10.65
CA TRP A 165 6.19 12.53 10.32
C TRP A 165 5.42 11.32 9.76
N ALA A 166 6.13 10.23 9.44
CA ALA A 166 5.56 9.10 8.70
C ALA A 166 4.32 8.52 9.38
N THR A 167 4.36 8.35 10.71
CA THR A 167 3.22 7.82 11.49
C THR A 167 1.99 8.73 11.39
N THR A 168 2.16 10.05 11.60
CA THR A 168 1.06 11.02 11.48
C THR A 168 0.47 11.03 10.07
N ILE A 169 1.32 11.00 9.05
CA ILE A 169 0.89 10.98 7.65
C ILE A 169 0.14 9.68 7.33
N ALA A 170 0.62 8.53 7.83
CA ALA A 170 -0.02 7.23 7.67
C ALA A 170 -1.40 7.18 8.36
N ASN A 171 -1.52 7.71 9.59
CA ASN A 171 -2.79 7.79 10.31
C ASN A 171 -3.85 8.56 9.51
N VAL A 172 -3.46 9.69 8.92
CA VAL A 172 -4.38 10.49 8.08
C VAL A 172 -4.72 9.77 6.78
N GLY A 173 -3.74 9.17 6.11
CA GLY A 173 -3.94 8.39 4.88
C GLY A 173 -4.82 7.16 5.08
N GLY A 174 -4.66 6.47 6.21
CA GLY A 174 -5.43 5.29 6.59
C GLY A 174 -6.79 5.58 7.23
N GLY A 175 -7.13 6.85 7.48
CA GLY A 175 -8.39 7.26 8.12
C GLY A 175 -8.44 7.01 9.63
N ALA A 176 -7.29 6.78 10.27
CA ALA A 176 -7.14 6.54 11.71
C ALA A 176 -6.63 7.78 12.47
N ALA A 177 -6.60 8.95 11.82
CA ALA A 177 -6.05 10.17 12.40
C ALA A 177 -6.87 10.69 13.59
N SER A 178 -6.15 11.10 14.62
CA SER A 178 -6.67 11.88 15.75
C SER A 178 -6.74 13.36 15.42
N ASP A 179 -7.44 14.14 16.25
CA ASP A 179 -7.42 15.62 16.17
C ASP A 179 -5.99 16.17 16.31
N GLU A 180 -5.13 15.50 17.09
CA GLU A 180 -3.73 15.84 17.29
C GLU A 180 -2.90 15.62 16.01
N ASP A 181 -3.17 14.52 15.28
CA ASP A 181 -2.53 14.27 13.97
C ASP A 181 -2.87 15.37 12.96
N TYR A 182 -4.15 15.77 12.90
CA TYR A 182 -4.58 16.88 12.03
C TYR A 182 -3.93 18.20 12.45
N ALA A 183 -3.91 18.52 13.76
CA ALA A 183 -3.25 19.72 14.27
C ALA A 183 -1.77 19.73 13.88
N PHE A 184 -1.07 18.61 14.06
CA PHE A 184 0.35 18.48 13.71
C PHE A 184 0.59 18.71 12.20
N ILE A 185 -0.27 18.18 11.32
CA ILE A 185 -0.17 18.45 9.88
C ILE A 185 -0.31 19.93 9.59
N PHE A 186 -1.32 20.61 10.18
CA PHE A 186 -1.57 22.03 9.94
C PHE A 186 -0.48 22.94 10.51
N GLU A 187 0.12 22.57 11.64
CA GLU A 187 1.10 23.41 12.34
C GLU A 187 2.54 23.19 11.84
N HIS A 188 2.85 21.97 11.36
CA HIS A 188 4.24 21.60 11.06
C HIS A 188 4.45 21.13 9.62
N ILE A 189 3.69 20.13 9.15
CA ILE A 189 3.93 19.51 7.83
C ILE A 189 3.46 20.43 6.71
N GLY A 190 2.26 20.99 6.82
CA GLY A 190 1.67 21.86 5.81
C GLY A 190 2.53 23.09 5.54
N PRO A 191 2.89 23.90 6.56
CA PRO A 191 3.76 25.06 6.36
C PRO A 191 5.12 24.71 5.74
N TYR A 192 5.73 23.59 6.12
CA TYR A 192 6.98 23.13 5.54
C TYR A 192 6.83 22.82 4.03
N LEU A 193 5.82 22.02 3.67
CA LEU A 193 5.57 21.70 2.27
C LEU A 193 5.17 22.93 1.44
N MET A 194 4.37 23.83 2.01
CA MET A 194 4.03 25.10 1.35
C MET A 194 5.25 25.96 1.10
N GLY A 195 6.22 25.98 2.02
CA GLY A 195 7.51 26.65 1.83
C GLY A 195 8.29 26.06 0.66
N LEU A 196 8.37 24.74 0.57
CA LEU A 196 9.02 24.06 -0.58
C LEU A 196 8.28 24.33 -1.89
N VAL A 197 6.94 24.32 -1.89
CA VAL A 197 6.13 24.63 -3.09
C VAL A 197 6.43 26.05 -3.57
N ALA A 198 6.48 27.03 -2.66
CA ALA A 198 6.81 28.42 -3.01
C ALA A 198 8.23 28.52 -3.61
N GLU A 199 9.21 27.87 -2.99
CA GLU A 199 10.59 27.82 -3.49
C GLU A 199 10.66 27.20 -4.89
N ARG A 200 9.94 26.09 -5.16
CA ARG A 200 9.95 25.41 -6.48
C ARG A 200 9.27 26.21 -7.58
N LYS A 201 8.35 27.11 -7.23
CA LYS A 201 7.77 28.06 -8.20
C LYS A 201 8.78 29.13 -8.64
N GLU A 202 9.62 29.58 -7.72
CA GLU A 202 10.67 30.57 -8.01
C GLU A 202 11.91 29.91 -8.64
N HIS A 203 12.27 28.72 -8.14
CA HIS A 203 13.48 27.97 -8.50
C HIS A 203 13.12 26.51 -8.87
N PRO A 204 12.55 26.26 -10.06
CA PRO A 204 12.16 24.93 -10.51
C PRO A 204 13.34 23.95 -10.52
N GLN A 205 13.08 22.70 -10.04
CA GLN A 205 14.04 21.59 -10.01
C GLN A 205 13.48 20.35 -10.69
N ASP A 206 14.30 19.30 -10.88
CA ASP A 206 13.83 18.03 -11.46
C ASP A 206 13.21 17.14 -10.36
N ASP A 207 12.14 17.61 -9.72
CA ASP A 207 11.45 16.95 -8.63
C ASP A 207 9.92 16.92 -8.82
N LEU A 208 9.23 16.21 -7.91
CA LEU A 208 7.80 16.03 -7.97
C LEU A 208 7.04 17.31 -7.60
N LEU A 209 7.55 18.13 -6.66
CA LEU A 209 6.90 19.39 -6.28
C LEU A 209 6.92 20.40 -7.44
N THR A 210 8.03 20.52 -8.16
CA THR A 210 8.10 21.34 -9.39
C THR A 210 7.10 20.83 -10.42
N MET A 211 7.08 19.52 -10.68
CA MET A 211 6.13 18.93 -11.63
C MET A 211 4.68 19.22 -11.23
N LEU A 212 4.30 18.97 -9.96
CA LEU A 212 2.94 19.23 -9.47
C LEU A 212 2.55 20.71 -9.59
N SER A 213 3.48 21.62 -9.32
CA SER A 213 3.25 23.07 -9.45
C SER A 213 3.02 23.54 -10.91
N GLN A 214 3.40 22.72 -11.88
CA GLN A 214 3.23 22.97 -13.31
C GLN A 214 2.07 22.17 -13.94
N VAL A 215 1.42 21.28 -13.16
CA VAL A 215 0.28 20.50 -13.64
C VAL A 215 -0.90 21.41 -13.96
N THR A 216 -1.52 21.16 -15.11
CA THR A 216 -2.82 21.74 -15.48
C THR A 216 -3.83 20.62 -15.72
N VAL A 217 -5.03 20.79 -15.19
CA VAL A 217 -6.18 19.90 -15.43
C VAL A 217 -7.25 20.72 -16.14
N ASP A 218 -7.62 20.31 -17.36
CA ASP A 218 -8.56 21.04 -18.22
C ASP A 218 -8.21 22.53 -18.40
N GLY A 219 -6.89 22.81 -18.49
CA GLY A 219 -6.37 24.17 -18.65
C GLY A 219 -6.28 25.00 -17.36
N VAL A 220 -6.70 24.46 -16.22
CA VAL A 220 -6.60 25.12 -14.91
C VAL A 220 -5.36 24.58 -14.18
N PRO A 221 -4.39 25.45 -13.79
CA PRO A 221 -3.23 25.02 -13.02
C PRO A 221 -3.63 24.60 -11.61
N PHE A 222 -2.88 23.66 -11.03
CA PHE A 222 -3.03 23.35 -9.61
C PHE A 222 -2.68 24.57 -8.77
N ASP A 223 -3.51 24.86 -7.77
CA ASP A 223 -3.17 25.81 -6.72
C ASP A 223 -2.21 25.17 -5.68
N ASP A 224 -1.66 25.97 -4.78
CA ASP A 224 -0.66 25.52 -3.80
C ASP A 224 -1.25 24.47 -2.85
N MET A 225 -2.52 24.57 -2.52
CA MET A 225 -3.22 23.62 -1.66
C MET A 225 -3.37 22.26 -2.37
N GLN A 226 -3.71 22.27 -3.65
CA GLN A 226 -3.79 21.05 -4.45
C GLN A 226 -2.42 20.38 -4.57
N VAL A 227 -1.34 21.16 -4.81
CA VAL A 227 0.04 20.63 -4.85
C VAL A 227 0.40 19.99 -3.50
N MET A 228 0.11 20.65 -2.39
CA MET A 228 0.35 20.13 -1.04
C MET A 228 -0.44 18.84 -0.77
N ILE A 229 -1.73 18.80 -1.09
CA ILE A 229 -2.58 17.63 -0.92
C ILE A 229 -2.04 16.45 -1.73
N TYR A 230 -1.60 16.67 -2.98
CA TYR A 230 -0.98 15.62 -3.79
C TYR A 230 0.34 15.15 -3.18
N ALA A 231 1.19 16.06 -2.72
CA ALA A 231 2.46 15.70 -2.08
C ALA A 231 2.23 14.83 -0.84
N LEU A 232 1.31 15.22 0.05
CA LEU A 232 0.92 14.46 1.23
C LEU A 232 0.31 13.09 0.87
N THR A 233 -0.62 13.06 -0.10
CA THR A 233 -1.26 11.82 -0.53
C THR A 233 -0.25 10.81 -1.09
N LEU A 234 0.69 11.28 -1.91
CA LEU A 234 1.70 10.43 -2.52
C LEU A 234 2.72 9.95 -1.48
N LEU A 235 3.10 10.81 -0.54
CA LEU A 235 4.00 10.44 0.57
C LEU A 235 3.34 9.37 1.46
N ALA A 236 2.09 9.57 1.87
CA ALA A 236 1.34 8.60 2.68
C ALA A 236 1.20 7.26 1.96
N ALA A 237 0.68 7.28 0.73
CA ALA A 237 0.41 6.08 -0.05
C ALA A 237 1.68 5.27 -0.37
N GLY A 238 2.82 5.96 -0.56
CA GLY A 238 4.08 5.31 -0.94
C GLY A 238 4.91 4.84 0.24
N SER A 239 4.79 5.46 1.40
CA SER A 239 5.60 5.12 2.57
C SER A 239 5.06 3.87 3.28
N GLU A 240 3.85 3.90 3.80
CA GLU A 240 3.30 2.83 4.65
C GLU A 240 3.13 1.50 3.90
N THR A 241 2.67 1.55 2.66
CA THR A 241 2.45 0.33 1.86
C THR A 241 3.76 -0.34 1.44
N THR A 242 4.80 0.44 1.14
CA THR A 242 6.14 -0.09 0.84
C THR A 242 6.85 -0.55 2.12
N GLN A 243 6.66 0.14 3.25
CA GLN A 243 7.07 -0.34 4.57
C GLN A 243 6.50 -1.73 4.85
N SER A 244 5.20 -1.93 4.60
CA SER A 244 4.55 -3.23 4.74
C SER A 244 5.15 -4.30 3.82
N LEU A 245 5.44 -3.98 2.57
CA LEU A 245 6.11 -4.91 1.65
C LEU A 245 7.48 -5.33 2.19
N ILE A 246 8.27 -4.38 2.70
CA ILE A 246 9.59 -4.64 3.27
C ILE A 246 9.50 -5.44 4.57
N ALA A 247 8.51 -5.17 5.41
CA ALA A 247 8.20 -5.98 6.60
C ALA A 247 7.85 -7.42 6.21
N GLY A 248 6.98 -7.59 5.21
CA GLY A 248 6.58 -8.89 4.68
C GLY A 248 7.73 -9.69 4.07
N ILE A 249 8.75 -9.04 3.50
CA ILE A 249 9.97 -9.72 3.03
C ILE A 249 10.66 -10.43 4.19
N ALA A 250 10.91 -9.73 5.31
CA ALA A 250 11.59 -10.33 6.46
C ALA A 250 10.75 -11.44 7.09
N ASP A 251 9.46 -11.21 7.28
CA ASP A 251 8.52 -12.18 7.87
C ASP A 251 8.39 -13.46 7.01
N CYS A 252 8.17 -13.31 5.70
CA CYS A 252 8.06 -14.45 4.78
C CYS A 252 9.35 -15.25 4.69
N LEU A 253 10.51 -14.61 4.69
CA LEU A 253 11.79 -15.31 4.61
C LEU A 253 12.13 -16.05 5.91
N ASP A 254 11.76 -15.51 7.06
CA ASP A 254 11.94 -16.18 8.35
C ASP A 254 11.00 -17.39 8.49
N THR A 255 9.74 -17.22 8.10
CA THR A 255 8.72 -18.29 8.22
C THR A 255 8.86 -19.39 7.15
N HIS A 256 9.64 -19.17 6.09
CA HIS A 256 9.91 -20.14 5.02
C HIS A 256 11.42 -20.30 4.79
N PRO A 257 12.15 -20.96 5.72
CA PRO A 257 13.60 -21.03 5.70
C PRO A 257 14.20 -21.77 4.49
N ASP A 258 13.45 -22.69 3.88
CA ASP A 258 13.82 -23.35 2.63
C ASP A 258 13.86 -22.37 1.45
N GLN A 259 12.84 -21.52 1.32
CA GLN A 259 12.75 -20.47 0.30
C GLN A 259 13.80 -19.37 0.54
N SER A 260 14.00 -19.02 1.80
CA SER A 260 15.04 -18.10 2.25
C SER A 260 16.42 -18.57 1.82
N ALA A 261 16.78 -19.83 2.12
CA ALA A 261 18.08 -20.40 1.75
C ALA A 261 18.33 -20.36 0.23
N VAL A 262 17.32 -20.67 -0.58
CA VAL A 262 17.39 -20.60 -2.05
C VAL A 262 17.64 -19.17 -2.52
N LEU A 263 16.92 -18.19 -1.97
CA LEU A 263 17.05 -16.78 -2.34
C LEU A 263 18.43 -16.24 -2.00
N PHE A 264 18.93 -16.48 -0.77
CA PHE A 264 20.24 -16.01 -0.34
C PHE A 264 21.40 -16.69 -1.10
N ALA A 265 21.19 -17.91 -1.61
CA ALA A 265 22.13 -18.56 -2.53
C ALA A 265 22.06 -18.02 -3.96
N ASN A 266 20.90 -17.49 -4.38
CA ASN A 266 20.66 -16.95 -5.72
C ASN A 266 19.92 -15.62 -5.70
N PRO A 267 20.58 -14.48 -5.43
CA PRO A 267 19.97 -13.15 -5.39
C PRO A 267 19.29 -12.73 -6.69
N GLY A 268 19.55 -13.39 -7.81
CA GLY A 268 18.85 -13.17 -9.07
C GLY A 268 17.34 -13.46 -9.02
N LEU A 269 16.88 -14.19 -8.00
CA LEU A 269 15.46 -14.45 -7.73
C LEU A 269 14.74 -13.30 -7.02
N SER A 270 15.44 -12.25 -6.57
CA SER A 270 14.85 -11.15 -5.78
C SER A 270 13.64 -10.52 -6.45
N GLY A 271 13.65 -10.35 -7.76
CA GLY A 271 12.49 -9.81 -8.48
C GLY A 271 11.23 -10.66 -8.34
N ASN A 272 11.35 -11.98 -8.54
CA ASN A 272 10.23 -12.89 -8.42
C ASN A 272 9.80 -13.09 -6.96
N ALA A 273 10.76 -13.12 -6.03
CA ALA A 273 10.47 -13.18 -4.61
C ALA A 273 9.64 -11.98 -4.13
N VAL A 274 9.92 -10.77 -4.63
CA VAL A 274 9.10 -9.57 -4.34
C VAL A 274 7.67 -9.73 -4.85
N GLU A 275 7.46 -10.26 -6.07
CA GLU A 275 6.10 -10.52 -6.58
C GLU A 275 5.36 -11.55 -5.70
N GLU A 276 6.04 -12.60 -5.26
CA GLU A 276 5.44 -13.62 -4.39
C GLU A 276 5.15 -13.06 -2.98
N VAL A 277 6.00 -12.20 -2.42
CA VAL A 277 5.68 -11.48 -1.16
C VAL A 277 4.44 -10.61 -1.37
N LEU A 278 4.35 -9.84 -2.46
CA LEU A 278 3.17 -9.03 -2.78
C LEU A 278 1.89 -9.86 -2.89
N ARG A 279 1.99 -11.09 -3.42
CA ARG A 279 0.87 -12.03 -3.47
C ARG A 279 0.54 -12.60 -2.10
N TYR A 280 1.53 -13.17 -1.42
CA TYR A 280 1.34 -13.98 -0.21
C TYR A 280 1.09 -13.13 1.04
N TRP A 281 1.89 -12.08 1.24
CA TRP A 281 1.76 -11.13 2.33
C TRP A 281 0.62 -10.13 2.11
N THR A 282 0.48 -9.65 0.89
CA THR A 282 -0.55 -8.67 0.46
C THR A 282 -0.56 -7.42 1.36
N PRO A 283 0.35 -6.45 1.13
CA PRO A 283 0.48 -5.25 1.96
C PRO A 283 -0.81 -4.46 2.16
N VAL A 284 -1.60 -4.25 1.10
CA VAL A 284 -2.93 -3.66 1.17
C VAL A 284 -3.95 -4.80 1.13
N MET A 285 -4.57 -5.08 2.29
CA MET A 285 -5.44 -6.24 2.46
C MET A 285 -6.76 -6.11 1.70
N SER A 286 -7.29 -4.91 1.58
CA SER A 286 -8.56 -4.64 0.94
C SER A 286 -8.69 -3.20 0.46
N MET A 287 -9.58 -2.99 -0.48
CA MET A 287 -10.10 -1.68 -0.89
C MET A 287 -11.62 -1.75 -0.95
N ALA A 288 -12.29 -0.60 -1.05
CA ALA A 288 -13.73 -0.58 -1.09
C ALA A 288 -14.26 0.18 -2.31
N ARG A 289 -15.54 -0.05 -2.63
CA ARG A 289 -16.29 0.64 -3.67
C ARG A 289 -17.72 0.86 -3.23
N GLN A 290 -18.41 1.78 -3.88
CA GLN A 290 -19.85 1.91 -3.79
C GLN A 290 -20.50 1.43 -5.09
N ALA A 291 -21.53 0.58 -5.01
CA ALA A 291 -22.36 0.27 -6.16
C ALA A 291 -23.12 1.52 -6.61
N ALA A 292 -23.08 1.85 -7.89
CA ALA A 292 -23.74 3.00 -8.49
C ALA A 292 -25.01 2.60 -9.28
N ARG A 293 -25.41 1.36 -9.17
CA ARG A 293 -26.65 0.76 -9.69
C ARG A 293 -26.80 -0.68 -9.18
N ASP A 294 -28.00 -1.24 -9.32
CA ASP A 294 -28.21 -2.66 -9.03
C ASP A 294 -27.32 -3.55 -9.94
N VAL A 295 -26.59 -4.46 -9.32
CA VAL A 295 -25.70 -5.42 -9.99
C VAL A 295 -25.90 -6.81 -9.43
N ARG A 296 -25.98 -7.81 -10.30
CA ARG A 296 -26.00 -9.22 -9.87
C ARG A 296 -24.61 -9.82 -9.92
N LEU A 297 -24.11 -10.33 -8.78
CA LEU A 297 -22.83 -11.00 -8.63
C LEU A 297 -23.05 -12.40 -8.07
N ARG A 298 -22.65 -13.45 -8.79
CA ARG A 298 -22.85 -14.88 -8.38
C ARG A 298 -24.24 -15.19 -7.81
N GLY A 299 -25.26 -14.49 -8.26
CA GLY A 299 -26.65 -14.66 -7.78
C GLY A 299 -27.08 -13.71 -6.67
N ALA A 300 -26.15 -13.09 -5.95
CA ALA A 300 -26.43 -12.03 -5.00
C ALA A 300 -26.84 -10.73 -5.71
N GLU A 301 -27.78 -9.98 -5.13
CA GLU A 301 -28.26 -8.70 -5.65
C GLU A 301 -27.64 -7.55 -4.86
N VAL A 302 -26.54 -7.01 -5.35
CA VAL A 302 -25.90 -5.79 -4.84
C VAL A 302 -26.74 -4.61 -5.32
N LYS A 303 -27.25 -3.82 -4.39
CA LYS A 303 -28.14 -2.68 -4.69
C LYS A 303 -27.35 -1.40 -4.94
N ASP A 304 -27.98 -0.45 -5.65
CA ASP A 304 -27.49 0.92 -5.79
C ASP A 304 -27.28 1.53 -4.39
N GLY A 305 -26.08 2.07 -4.17
CA GLY A 305 -25.68 2.64 -2.87
C GLY A 305 -24.93 1.67 -1.95
N ASP A 306 -25.02 0.35 -2.16
CA ASP A 306 -24.34 -0.63 -1.30
C ASP A 306 -22.81 -0.43 -1.30
N GLY A 307 -22.23 -0.56 -0.11
CA GLY A 307 -20.79 -0.68 0.05
C GLY A 307 -20.28 -2.07 -0.33
N VAL A 308 -19.10 -2.15 -0.94
CA VAL A 308 -18.48 -3.39 -1.41
C VAL A 308 -17.02 -3.41 -1.01
N LEU A 309 -16.62 -4.33 -0.14
CA LEU A 309 -15.23 -4.59 0.25
C LEU A 309 -14.59 -5.58 -0.71
N LEU A 310 -13.48 -5.20 -1.31
CA LEU A 310 -12.67 -6.04 -2.21
C LEU A 310 -11.51 -6.63 -1.41
N ALA A 311 -11.63 -7.87 -0.94
CA ALA A 311 -10.64 -8.55 -0.10
C ALA A 311 -9.45 -9.06 -0.94
N TYR A 312 -8.47 -8.21 -1.23
CA TYR A 312 -7.28 -8.56 -2.04
C TYR A 312 -6.47 -9.69 -1.41
N ALA A 313 -6.33 -9.70 -0.06
CA ALA A 313 -5.66 -10.77 0.67
C ALA A 313 -6.33 -12.13 0.41
N SER A 314 -7.65 -12.15 0.33
CA SER A 314 -8.40 -13.36 -0.05
C SER A 314 -8.16 -13.76 -1.51
N ALA A 315 -8.29 -12.82 -2.44
CA ALA A 315 -8.12 -13.08 -3.88
C ALA A 315 -6.72 -13.60 -4.22
N ASN A 316 -5.71 -13.10 -3.54
CA ASN A 316 -4.32 -13.52 -3.72
C ASN A 316 -4.05 -14.95 -3.22
N ARG A 317 -5.02 -15.58 -2.59
CA ARG A 317 -5.01 -16.98 -2.14
C ARG A 317 -6.17 -17.81 -2.71
N ASP A 318 -6.85 -17.31 -3.73
CA ASP A 318 -7.98 -18.00 -4.36
C ASP A 318 -7.51 -19.19 -5.21
N GLN A 319 -7.85 -20.40 -4.77
CA GLN A 319 -7.44 -21.63 -5.45
C GLN A 319 -8.05 -21.79 -6.86
N GLU A 320 -9.17 -21.14 -7.16
CA GLU A 320 -9.71 -21.13 -8.53
C GLU A 320 -8.75 -20.42 -9.50
N HIS A 321 -8.01 -19.41 -9.02
CA HIS A 321 -7.06 -18.66 -9.83
C HIS A 321 -5.63 -19.21 -9.73
N TRP A 322 -5.15 -19.45 -8.49
CA TRP A 322 -3.75 -19.80 -8.20
C TRP A 322 -3.48 -21.30 -8.15
N GLY A 323 -4.52 -22.13 -8.33
CA GLY A 323 -4.42 -23.59 -8.23
C GLY A 323 -4.21 -24.11 -6.80
N PRO A 324 -3.85 -25.39 -6.65
CA PRO A 324 -3.80 -26.05 -5.34
C PRO A 324 -2.67 -25.54 -4.42
N THR A 325 -1.72 -24.79 -4.95
CA THR A 325 -0.59 -24.20 -4.20
C THR A 325 -0.86 -22.75 -3.79
N ALA A 326 -2.09 -22.25 -3.89
CA ALA A 326 -2.47 -20.88 -3.57
C ALA A 326 -2.04 -20.42 -2.15
N GLU A 327 -2.10 -21.34 -1.18
CA GLU A 327 -1.72 -21.08 0.21
C GLU A 327 -0.21 -21.29 0.50
N GLN A 328 0.60 -21.64 -0.50
CA GLN A 328 2.03 -21.85 -0.35
C GLN A 328 2.80 -20.60 -0.78
N PHE A 329 3.84 -20.25 -0.02
CA PHE A 329 4.82 -19.27 -0.43
C PHE A 329 5.87 -19.94 -1.31
N ASP A 330 6.03 -19.48 -2.55
CA ASP A 330 6.93 -20.07 -3.53
C ASP A 330 7.59 -18.97 -4.39
N ILE A 331 8.87 -18.66 -4.09
CA ILE A 331 9.65 -17.65 -4.82
C ILE A 331 9.92 -18.02 -6.29
N HIS A 332 9.58 -19.22 -6.71
CA HIS A 332 9.64 -19.67 -8.12
C HIS A 332 8.31 -19.60 -8.85
N ARG A 333 7.23 -19.17 -8.19
CA ARG A 333 5.89 -19.07 -8.80
C ARG A 333 5.94 -18.21 -10.06
N GLN A 334 5.61 -18.82 -11.22
CA GLN A 334 5.79 -18.16 -12.52
C GLN A 334 4.78 -17.04 -12.79
N ASP A 335 3.62 -17.11 -12.19
CA ASP A 335 2.51 -16.17 -12.33
C ASP A 335 2.35 -15.22 -11.15
N ALA A 336 3.32 -15.17 -10.21
CA ALA A 336 3.27 -14.35 -9.02
C ALA A 336 2.90 -12.87 -9.32
N ALA A 337 3.39 -12.31 -10.43
CA ALA A 337 3.12 -10.92 -10.85
C ALA A 337 1.64 -10.63 -11.20
N ASN A 338 0.79 -11.66 -11.29
CA ASN A 338 -0.66 -11.49 -11.52
C ASN A 338 -1.43 -11.15 -10.24
N HIS A 339 -0.75 -11.03 -9.09
CA HIS A 339 -1.39 -10.70 -7.82
C HIS A 339 -2.18 -9.39 -7.84
N LEU A 340 -3.18 -9.27 -6.94
CA LEU A 340 -3.97 -8.05 -6.75
C LEU A 340 -3.41 -7.10 -5.67
N GLY A 341 -2.18 -7.31 -5.18
CA GLY A 341 -1.56 -6.48 -4.15
C GLY A 341 -1.36 -5.01 -4.56
N PHE A 342 -1.38 -4.72 -5.86
CA PHE A 342 -1.39 -3.35 -6.41
C PHE A 342 -2.77 -2.93 -6.94
N GLY A 343 -3.81 -3.67 -6.62
CA GLY A 343 -5.12 -3.48 -7.23
C GLY A 343 -5.13 -3.83 -8.74
N VAL A 344 -6.22 -3.50 -9.41
CA VAL A 344 -6.41 -3.74 -10.85
C VAL A 344 -7.38 -2.71 -11.44
N GLY A 345 -7.34 -2.50 -12.76
CA GLY A 345 -8.20 -1.56 -13.48
C GLY A 345 -7.74 -0.10 -13.38
N GLU A 346 -8.68 0.84 -13.36
CA GLU A 346 -8.41 2.29 -13.39
C GLU A 346 -7.53 2.74 -12.21
N HIS A 347 -7.71 2.13 -11.04
CA HIS A 347 -6.96 2.43 -9.82
C HIS A 347 -5.75 1.52 -9.57
N PHE A 348 -5.27 0.78 -10.59
CA PHE A 348 -4.00 0.04 -10.45
C PHE A 348 -2.91 0.96 -9.88
N CYS A 349 -2.15 0.51 -8.89
CA CYS A 349 -1.21 1.33 -8.14
C CYS A 349 -0.25 2.11 -9.05
N MET A 350 -0.25 3.43 -8.92
CA MET A 350 0.62 4.30 -9.70
C MET A 350 2.10 4.11 -9.33
N GLY A 351 2.38 3.85 -8.05
CA GLY A 351 3.72 3.61 -7.51
C GLY A 351 4.27 2.20 -7.70
N ALA A 352 3.53 1.28 -8.36
CA ALA A 352 3.90 -0.14 -8.44
C ALA A 352 5.33 -0.39 -8.97
N ALA A 353 5.80 0.40 -9.93
CA ALA A 353 7.16 0.27 -10.45
C ALA A 353 8.22 0.71 -9.43
N LEU A 354 7.93 1.74 -8.64
CA LEU A 354 8.83 2.25 -7.60
C LEU A 354 8.92 1.27 -6.43
N ALA A 355 7.77 0.83 -5.88
CA ALA A 355 7.74 -0.13 -4.77
C ALA A 355 8.47 -1.44 -5.11
N ARG A 356 8.25 -1.98 -6.32
CA ARG A 356 9.00 -3.15 -6.82
C ARG A 356 10.51 -2.89 -6.88
N ARG A 357 10.89 -1.69 -7.31
CA ARG A 357 12.29 -1.30 -7.42
C ARG A 357 12.96 -1.23 -6.04
N GLU A 358 12.33 -0.57 -5.08
CA GLU A 358 12.81 -0.44 -3.71
C GLU A 358 12.97 -1.81 -3.05
N ALA A 359 11.92 -2.62 -3.06
CA ALA A 359 11.93 -3.95 -2.45
C ALA A 359 12.96 -4.89 -3.10
N ARG A 360 13.07 -4.87 -4.45
CA ARG A 360 14.06 -5.69 -5.16
C ARG A 360 15.49 -5.28 -4.83
N LEU A 361 15.80 -3.98 -4.84
CA LEU A 361 17.12 -3.48 -4.55
C LEU A 361 17.52 -3.77 -3.10
N LEU A 362 16.60 -3.60 -2.16
CA LEU A 362 16.82 -3.98 -0.77
C LEU A 362 17.16 -5.47 -0.66
N LEU A 363 16.36 -6.32 -1.27
CA LEU A 363 16.54 -7.77 -1.18
C LEU A 363 17.84 -8.24 -1.83
N GLU A 364 18.23 -7.66 -2.97
CA GLU A 364 19.54 -7.88 -3.62
C GLU A 364 20.71 -7.51 -2.67
N GLU A 365 20.64 -6.33 -2.01
CA GLU A 365 21.70 -5.85 -1.13
C GLU A 365 21.76 -6.62 0.19
N VAL A 366 20.63 -6.99 0.77
CA VAL A 366 20.59 -7.87 1.95
C VAL A 366 21.17 -9.24 1.62
N ALA A 367 20.78 -9.86 0.50
CA ALA A 367 21.31 -11.16 0.08
C ALA A 367 22.80 -11.13 -0.28
N ARG A 368 23.33 -9.96 -0.69
CA ARG A 368 24.78 -9.78 -0.89
C ARG A 368 25.56 -9.73 0.42
N ARG A 369 24.98 -9.18 1.49
CA ARG A 369 25.63 -8.94 2.80
C ARG A 369 25.47 -10.11 3.77
N ALA A 370 24.32 -10.80 3.68
CA ALA A 370 23.93 -11.86 4.63
C ALA A 370 23.66 -13.19 3.92
N LYS A 371 23.54 -14.25 4.70
CA LYS A 371 23.15 -15.62 4.30
C LYS A 371 21.73 -15.94 4.73
N GLY A 372 21.14 -15.12 5.61
CA GLY A 372 19.80 -15.29 6.15
C GLY A 372 19.34 -14.07 6.94
N ILE A 373 18.05 -14.04 7.22
CA ILE A 373 17.37 -13.12 8.11
C ILE A 373 16.53 -13.94 9.07
N HIS A 374 16.57 -13.64 10.37
CA HIS A 374 15.88 -14.40 11.42
C HIS A 374 15.18 -13.45 12.37
N VAL A 375 13.89 -13.69 12.61
CA VAL A 375 13.13 -13.00 13.65
C VAL A 375 13.48 -13.63 15.00
N VAL A 376 13.89 -12.82 15.97
CA VAL A 376 14.46 -13.29 17.25
C VAL A 376 13.63 -12.94 18.48
N GLY A 377 12.52 -12.24 18.30
CA GLY A 377 11.61 -11.83 19.37
C GLY A 377 10.15 -11.86 18.92
N ASP A 378 9.33 -11.14 19.66
CA ASP A 378 7.89 -11.08 19.38
C ASP A 378 7.62 -10.20 18.14
N ARG A 379 6.80 -10.71 17.23
CA ARG A 379 6.19 -9.94 16.15
C ARG A 379 5.05 -9.12 16.75
N VAL A 380 5.13 -7.80 16.67
CA VAL A 380 4.03 -6.92 17.09
C VAL A 380 3.29 -6.42 15.84
N PRO A 381 2.14 -7.03 15.50
CA PRO A 381 1.39 -6.63 14.32
C PRO A 381 0.76 -5.25 14.51
N ARG A 382 0.69 -4.45 13.43
CA ARG A 382 -0.03 -3.18 13.43
C ARG A 382 -1.54 -3.39 13.45
N VAL A 383 -2.23 -2.60 14.28
CA VAL A 383 -3.68 -2.58 14.35
C VAL A 383 -4.25 -1.80 13.16
N SER A 384 -4.66 -2.49 12.10
CA SER A 384 -5.15 -1.87 10.86
C SER A 384 -6.18 -2.77 10.16
N THR A 385 -7.16 -2.16 9.48
CA THR A 385 -8.08 -2.83 8.55
C THR A 385 -7.64 -2.69 7.09
N LEU A 386 -6.59 -1.91 6.83
CA LEU A 386 -6.13 -1.57 5.49
C LEU A 386 -4.77 -2.20 5.17
N VAL A 387 -3.77 -2.02 6.04
CA VAL A 387 -2.38 -2.38 5.79
C VAL A 387 -1.95 -3.54 6.69
N HIS A 388 -1.42 -4.59 6.08
CA HIS A 388 -0.85 -5.76 6.75
C HIS A 388 0.63 -5.53 7.05
N THR A 389 0.98 -5.14 8.25
CA THR A 389 2.37 -4.87 8.65
C THR A 389 2.59 -5.12 10.15
N HIS A 390 3.82 -4.93 10.60
CA HIS A 390 4.20 -4.94 12.01
C HIS A 390 4.54 -3.51 12.47
N ASP A 391 4.31 -3.23 13.76
CA ASP A 391 4.85 -2.05 14.44
C ASP A 391 6.24 -2.34 14.99
N HIS A 392 6.55 -3.63 15.25
CA HIS A 392 7.84 -4.08 15.75
C HIS A 392 8.17 -5.47 15.21
N LEU A 393 9.38 -5.64 14.68
CA LEU A 393 9.88 -6.91 14.14
C LEU A 393 11.39 -7.04 14.42
N PRO A 394 11.78 -7.60 15.59
CA PRO A 394 13.18 -7.75 15.95
C PRO A 394 13.83 -8.86 15.11
N VAL A 395 14.93 -8.54 14.45
CA VAL A 395 15.66 -9.47 13.58
C VAL A 395 17.15 -9.49 13.85
N VAL A 396 17.77 -10.56 13.39
CA VAL A 396 19.23 -10.69 13.23
C VAL A 396 19.52 -11.05 11.78
N LEU A 397 20.52 -10.42 11.18
CA LEU A 397 21.08 -10.82 9.89
C LEU A 397 22.28 -11.76 10.11
N ASP A 398 22.28 -12.91 9.43
CA ASP A 398 23.43 -13.83 9.39
C ASP A 398 24.42 -13.34 8.33
N TYR A 399 25.31 -12.42 8.71
CA TYR A 399 26.27 -11.81 7.79
C TYR A 399 27.25 -12.84 7.19
N ARG A 400 27.75 -12.55 5.99
CA ARG A 400 28.71 -13.37 5.25
C ARG A 400 30.12 -13.27 5.82
#